data_2c2d32547fdc8eb21ddc62a457d89d3c
#
_entry.id   2c2d32547fdc8eb21ddc62a457d89d3c
#
_cell.length_a   1.000
_cell.length_b   1.000
_cell.length_c   1.000
_cell.angle_alpha   90.00
_cell.angle_beta   90.00
_cell.angle_gamma   90.00
#
_symmetry.space_group_name_H-M   'P 1'
#
loop_
_entity.id
_entity.type
_entity.pdbx_description
1 polymer ?
#
loop_
_entity_poly.entity_id
_entity_poly.type
_entity_poly.pdbx_seq_one_letter_code
_entity_poly.pdbx_strand_id
1 'polypeptide(L)'
;MQPMTSVERVSNALARRRVDRIPVAINPWGDTVKRWVREGHIKEGADVAEHFGQDIRGAWVLNSVADIDFKEVVLEETEETVLKLDGNGAKLRRHKLHDSTPEHVDFTVKDRAGWEEHIKPHLVKLDRRRINFDAYRKEKAFSQVKGRFFTWSGVAPFEQMHPVCGHEYMLMGMALDPDWVKDMVMTYAEFTIMHLEELFAEEGRPDGMFFYEDMGFKGKPFMSPEMYREIMQPGHRRLFEFAHSMGLKVIVHSCGYVEPLVPGLIEAGMDCLQAMEVKAGMDLVRLAERFGDRIAFFGGIDVRALAANDRAWIERELRAKIPAVLGRPGGGGYILHTDHSEPPQVDYETMVFFLEKGREIAASVS
;
A
#
# COMPACT_ATOMS: atom_id res chain seq x y z
N MET A 1 -14.78 27.83 -4.37
CA MET A 1 -13.50 27.66 -3.63
C MET A 1 -12.37 27.94 -4.59
N GLN A 2 -11.25 28.52 -4.18
CA GLN A 2 -10.09 28.66 -5.07
C GLN A 2 -9.50 27.30 -5.41
N PRO A 3 -8.94 27.08 -6.62
CA PRO A 3 -8.29 25.83 -6.98
C PRO A 3 -7.14 25.49 -6.04
N MET A 4 -7.13 24.26 -5.51
CA MET A 4 -6.06 23.76 -4.64
C MET A 4 -4.99 23.06 -5.49
N THR A 5 -3.74 23.10 -5.03
CA THR A 5 -2.70 22.17 -5.49
C THR A 5 -3.05 20.74 -5.06
N SER A 6 -2.45 19.73 -5.69
CA SER A 6 -2.67 18.34 -5.22
C SER A 6 -2.15 18.11 -3.80
N VAL A 7 -1.08 18.84 -3.40
CA VAL A 7 -0.55 18.80 -2.02
C VAL A 7 -1.62 19.28 -1.03
N GLU A 8 -2.21 20.44 -1.27
CA GLU A 8 -3.27 20.99 -0.40
C GLU A 8 -4.51 20.10 -0.40
N ARG A 9 -4.92 19.62 -1.58
CA ARG A 9 -6.13 18.78 -1.76
C ARG A 9 -6.01 17.46 -1.02
N VAL A 10 -4.92 16.73 -1.21
CA VAL A 10 -4.70 15.45 -0.55
C VAL A 10 -4.49 15.63 0.95
N SER A 11 -3.74 16.66 1.38
CA SER A 11 -3.57 16.98 2.81
C SER A 11 -4.90 17.28 3.48
N ASN A 12 -5.80 18.05 2.82
CA ASN A 12 -7.13 18.32 3.34
C ASN A 12 -8.01 17.07 3.38
N ALA A 13 -7.97 16.22 2.33
CA ALA A 13 -8.70 14.97 2.33
C ALA A 13 -8.23 14.05 3.47
N LEU A 14 -6.91 13.87 3.67
CA LEU A 14 -6.35 13.09 4.77
C LEU A 14 -6.69 13.70 6.16
N ALA A 15 -6.90 15.00 6.23
CA ALA A 15 -7.36 15.69 7.43
C ALA A 15 -8.90 15.74 7.55
N ARG A 16 -9.64 15.11 6.66
CA ARG A 16 -11.12 15.08 6.58
C ARG A 16 -11.71 16.49 6.49
N ARG A 17 -11.08 17.36 5.70
CA ARG A 17 -11.52 18.72 5.42
C ARG A 17 -12.06 18.82 4.00
N ARG A 18 -12.89 19.83 3.74
CA ARG A 18 -13.40 20.11 2.40
C ARG A 18 -12.27 20.39 1.41
N VAL A 19 -12.48 19.93 0.19
CA VAL A 19 -11.57 20.05 -0.95
C VAL A 19 -12.28 20.73 -2.13
N ASP A 20 -11.52 21.33 -3.03
CA ASP A 20 -12.06 21.98 -4.25
C ASP A 20 -12.65 20.94 -5.24
N ARG A 21 -12.05 19.76 -5.31
CA ARG A 21 -12.52 18.57 -6.00
C ARG A 21 -12.01 17.32 -5.30
N ILE A 22 -12.65 16.20 -5.54
CA ILE A 22 -12.15 14.91 -5.01
C ILE A 22 -10.75 14.62 -5.56
N PRO A 23 -9.75 14.29 -4.70
CA PRO A 23 -8.47 13.81 -5.17
C PRO A 23 -8.62 12.43 -5.81
N VAL A 24 -7.80 12.13 -6.81
CA VAL A 24 -7.82 10.86 -7.55
C VAL A 24 -6.46 10.20 -7.55
N ALA A 25 -6.46 8.88 -7.54
CA ALA A 25 -5.32 8.04 -7.80
C ALA A 25 -5.74 6.84 -8.66
N ILE A 26 -4.81 6.27 -9.39
CA ILE A 26 -4.99 5.07 -10.22
C ILE A 26 -3.76 4.18 -10.10
N ASN A 27 -3.94 2.89 -10.33
CA ASN A 27 -2.84 1.94 -10.31
C ASN A 27 -3.05 0.81 -11.36
N PRO A 28 -3.14 1.14 -12.67
CA PRO A 28 -3.32 0.12 -13.69
C PRO A 28 -2.10 -0.81 -13.77
N TRP A 29 -2.36 -2.09 -14.00
CA TRP A 29 -1.28 -3.04 -14.23
C TRP A 29 -0.46 -2.67 -15.47
N GLY A 30 0.80 -3.06 -15.51
CA GLY A 30 1.67 -2.81 -16.66
C GLY A 30 1.06 -3.31 -17.98
N ASP A 31 0.40 -4.46 -17.97
CA ASP A 31 -0.25 -5.00 -19.17
C ASP A 31 -1.51 -4.22 -19.57
N THR A 32 -2.20 -3.60 -18.62
CA THR A 32 -3.30 -2.66 -18.90
C THR A 32 -2.78 -1.43 -19.65
N VAL A 33 -1.70 -0.85 -19.16
CA VAL A 33 -1.03 0.30 -19.80
C VAL A 33 -0.52 -0.06 -21.20
N LYS A 34 0.17 -1.20 -21.35
CA LYS A 34 0.64 -1.69 -22.67
C LYS A 34 -0.51 -1.86 -23.65
N ARG A 35 -1.69 -2.34 -23.19
CA ARG A 35 -2.87 -2.45 -24.02
C ARG A 35 -3.38 -1.08 -24.48
N TRP A 36 -3.54 -0.11 -23.55
CA TRP A 36 -3.99 1.25 -23.89
C TRP A 36 -3.02 1.98 -24.84
N VAL A 37 -1.71 1.74 -24.73
CA VAL A 37 -0.70 2.25 -25.67
C VAL A 37 -0.87 1.63 -27.05
N ARG A 38 -1.02 0.30 -27.14
CA ARG A 38 -1.22 -0.42 -28.41
C ARG A 38 -2.53 -0.01 -29.11
N GLU A 39 -3.58 0.32 -28.35
CA GLU A 39 -4.86 0.82 -28.84
C GLU A 39 -4.81 2.31 -29.25
N GLY A 40 -3.70 3.01 -28.97
CA GLY A 40 -3.49 4.40 -29.36
C GLY A 40 -4.05 5.44 -28.40
N HIS A 41 -4.54 5.04 -27.22
CA HIS A 41 -5.12 5.94 -26.22
C HIS A 41 -4.05 6.70 -25.43
N ILE A 42 -2.90 6.09 -25.21
CA ILE A 42 -1.77 6.67 -24.48
C ILE A 42 -0.52 6.56 -25.35
N LYS A 43 0.30 7.61 -25.39
CA LYS A 43 1.60 7.58 -26.08
C LYS A 43 2.58 6.65 -25.37
N GLU A 44 3.38 5.93 -26.13
CA GLU A 44 4.46 5.11 -25.57
C GLU A 44 5.40 5.95 -24.71
N GLY A 45 5.73 5.45 -23.51
CA GLY A 45 6.58 6.16 -22.55
C GLY A 45 5.91 7.33 -21.82
N ALA A 46 4.63 7.61 -22.07
CA ALA A 46 3.92 8.65 -21.32
C ALA A 46 3.71 8.24 -19.86
N ASP A 47 3.80 9.21 -18.96
CA ASP A 47 3.44 9.02 -17.56
C ASP A 47 1.92 8.91 -17.42
N VAL A 48 1.45 7.72 -17.08
CA VAL A 48 0.02 7.40 -16.97
C VAL A 48 -0.66 8.19 -15.85
N ALA A 49 0.05 8.43 -14.74
CA ALA A 49 -0.44 9.23 -13.63
C ALA A 49 -0.68 10.69 -14.05
N GLU A 50 0.23 11.26 -14.85
CA GLU A 50 0.04 12.60 -15.43
C GLU A 50 -1.11 12.63 -16.44
N HIS A 51 -1.22 11.58 -17.28
CA HIS A 51 -2.27 11.48 -18.29
C HIS A 51 -3.68 11.55 -17.67
N PHE A 52 -3.92 10.88 -16.56
CA PHE A 52 -5.21 10.88 -15.84
C PHE A 52 -5.33 11.97 -14.77
N GLY A 53 -4.30 12.79 -14.58
CA GLY A 53 -4.32 13.89 -13.60
C GLY A 53 -4.35 13.41 -12.16
N GLN A 54 -3.60 12.35 -11.85
CA GLN A 54 -3.47 11.79 -10.51
C GLN A 54 -2.88 12.81 -9.52
N ASP A 55 -3.39 12.81 -8.29
CA ASP A 55 -2.98 13.78 -7.25
C ASP A 55 -1.81 13.29 -6.39
N ILE A 56 -1.56 11.99 -6.32
CA ILE A 56 -0.55 11.36 -5.46
C ILE A 56 0.53 10.72 -6.30
N ARG A 57 1.78 10.83 -5.85
CA ARG A 57 2.94 10.14 -6.43
C ARG A 57 3.82 9.58 -5.31
N GLY A 58 4.19 8.31 -5.41
CA GLY A 58 5.01 7.62 -4.43
C GLY A 58 6.40 7.27 -4.94
N ALA A 59 7.36 7.16 -4.01
CA ALA A 59 8.68 6.63 -4.27
C ALA A 59 8.95 5.38 -3.42
N TRP A 60 9.21 4.26 -4.09
CA TRP A 60 9.61 3.00 -3.49
C TRP A 60 11.13 2.88 -3.58
N VAL A 61 11.83 3.18 -2.49
CA VAL A 61 13.28 3.42 -2.53
C VAL A 61 14.09 2.70 -1.45
N LEU A 62 13.44 1.97 -0.55
CA LEU A 62 14.09 1.18 0.49
C LEU A 62 14.10 -0.31 0.11
N ASN A 63 15.29 -0.90 0.02
CA ASN A 63 15.46 -2.34 -0.15
C ASN A 63 15.38 -3.04 1.23
N SER A 64 14.31 -3.77 1.45
CA SER A 64 14.02 -4.52 2.69
C SER A 64 14.48 -5.99 2.65
N VAL A 65 15.14 -6.46 1.59
CA VAL A 65 15.75 -7.80 1.55
C VAL A 65 16.73 -7.93 2.72
N ALA A 66 16.63 -9.03 3.48
CA ALA A 66 17.39 -9.19 4.72
C ALA A 66 18.91 -9.13 4.48
N ASP A 67 19.45 -10.00 3.65
CA ASP A 67 20.87 -9.97 3.25
C ASP A 67 21.01 -9.48 1.80
N ILE A 68 21.39 -8.21 1.62
CA ILE A 68 21.61 -7.60 0.29
C ILE A 68 22.91 -8.03 -0.38
N ASP A 69 23.81 -8.65 0.35
CA ASP A 69 25.07 -9.19 -0.19
C ASP A 69 24.94 -10.66 -0.59
N PHE A 70 23.80 -11.33 -0.23
CA PHE A 70 23.52 -12.70 -0.60
C PHE A 70 23.37 -12.84 -2.12
N LYS A 71 24.09 -13.79 -2.69
CA LYS A 71 23.95 -14.14 -4.10
C LYS A 71 22.92 -15.26 -4.21
N GLU A 72 21.84 -15.00 -4.94
CA GLU A 72 20.82 -16.01 -5.20
C GLU A 72 21.44 -17.34 -5.66
N VAL A 73 20.99 -18.44 -5.06
CA VAL A 73 21.43 -19.79 -5.39
C VAL A 73 20.32 -20.51 -6.13
N VAL A 74 20.59 -20.96 -7.35
CA VAL A 74 19.68 -21.85 -8.09
C VAL A 74 19.74 -23.24 -7.48
N LEU A 75 18.61 -23.69 -6.93
CA LEU A 75 18.46 -25.00 -6.29
C LEU A 75 17.96 -26.06 -7.28
N GLU A 76 17.06 -25.66 -8.19
CA GLU A 76 16.44 -26.50 -9.20
C GLU A 76 16.10 -25.66 -10.43
N GLU A 77 16.28 -26.22 -11.60
CA GLU A 77 15.92 -25.56 -12.85
C GLU A 77 15.32 -26.58 -13.83
N THR A 78 14.15 -26.26 -14.37
CA THR A 78 13.45 -27.02 -15.41
C THR A 78 13.30 -26.18 -16.67
N GLU A 79 12.65 -26.70 -17.71
CA GLU A 79 12.32 -25.92 -18.90
C GLU A 79 11.38 -24.75 -18.57
N GLU A 80 10.42 -24.94 -17.65
CA GLU A 80 9.35 -23.99 -17.33
C GLU A 80 9.62 -23.17 -16.08
N THR A 81 10.34 -23.71 -15.09
CA THR A 81 10.47 -23.07 -13.76
C THR A 81 11.91 -23.03 -13.28
N VAL A 82 12.17 -22.11 -12.35
CA VAL A 82 13.42 -22.03 -11.59
C VAL A 82 13.10 -21.88 -10.11
N LEU A 83 13.72 -22.73 -9.25
CA LEU A 83 13.67 -22.64 -7.79
C LEU A 83 14.97 -22.01 -7.31
N LYS A 84 14.87 -20.90 -6.58
CA LYS A 84 16.03 -20.18 -6.04
C LYS A 84 15.90 -19.97 -4.53
N LEU A 85 17.03 -19.94 -3.86
CA LEU A 85 17.19 -19.39 -2.52
C LEU A 85 17.62 -17.94 -2.66
N ASP A 86 16.91 -17.04 -1.99
CA ASP A 86 17.16 -15.59 -2.01
C ASP A 86 17.78 -15.03 -0.72
N GLY A 87 18.04 -13.73 -0.69
CA GLY A 87 18.63 -13.03 0.45
C GLY A 87 17.70 -12.87 1.68
N ASN A 88 16.44 -13.29 1.59
CA ASN A 88 15.54 -13.45 2.73
C ASN A 88 15.57 -14.86 3.32
N GLY A 89 16.35 -15.76 2.74
CA GLY A 89 16.34 -17.17 3.10
C GLY A 89 15.10 -17.92 2.58
N ALA A 90 14.37 -17.35 1.62
CA ALA A 90 13.21 -17.97 1.01
C ALA A 90 13.57 -18.82 -0.22
N LYS A 91 12.95 -19.99 -0.32
CA LYS A 91 13.01 -20.86 -1.51
C LYS A 91 11.82 -20.54 -2.40
N LEU A 92 12.05 -19.78 -3.45
CA LEU A 92 11.03 -19.26 -4.35
C LEU A 92 11.09 -19.96 -5.70
N ARG A 93 9.96 -20.52 -6.15
CA ARG A 93 9.79 -21.05 -7.50
C ARG A 93 9.12 -20.03 -8.39
N ARG A 94 9.73 -19.68 -9.51
CA ARG A 94 9.18 -18.75 -10.51
C ARG A 94 9.03 -19.46 -11.85
N HIS A 95 7.97 -19.11 -12.56
CA HIS A 95 7.82 -19.51 -13.97
C HIS A 95 8.73 -18.63 -14.84
N LYS A 96 9.38 -19.23 -15.86
CA LYS A 96 10.34 -18.53 -16.73
C LYS A 96 9.65 -17.68 -17.81
N LEU A 97 8.43 -18.07 -18.23
CA LEU A 97 7.72 -17.49 -19.36
C LEU A 97 6.57 -16.55 -18.97
N HIS A 98 6.20 -16.52 -17.69
CA HIS A 98 5.06 -15.74 -17.22
C HIS A 98 5.41 -14.93 -15.96
N ASP A 99 5.02 -13.66 -15.96
CA ASP A 99 5.02 -12.85 -14.74
C ASP A 99 3.90 -13.35 -13.82
N SER A 100 4.29 -13.93 -12.70
CA SER A 100 3.38 -14.41 -11.67
C SER A 100 3.99 -14.23 -10.28
N THR A 101 3.14 -14.17 -9.27
CA THR A 101 3.61 -14.28 -7.88
C THR A 101 4.39 -15.59 -7.73
N PRO A 102 5.62 -15.57 -7.17
CA PRO A 102 6.39 -16.78 -6.99
C PRO A 102 5.71 -17.71 -5.98
N GLU A 103 5.86 -19.02 -6.21
CA GLU A 103 5.50 -20.02 -5.21
C GLU A 103 6.53 -20.00 -4.09
N HIS A 104 6.10 -19.80 -2.87
CA HIS A 104 6.93 -19.91 -1.67
C HIS A 104 7.00 -21.39 -1.27
N VAL A 105 8.13 -22.05 -1.57
CA VAL A 105 8.29 -23.49 -1.37
C VAL A 105 8.71 -23.81 0.06
N ASP A 106 9.64 -23.04 0.62
CA ASP A 106 10.15 -23.21 1.99
C ASP A 106 10.96 -21.98 2.42
N PHE A 107 11.33 -21.92 3.71
CA PHE A 107 12.06 -20.81 4.32
C PHE A 107 13.19 -21.33 5.22
N THR A 108 14.27 -20.57 5.33
CA THR A 108 15.34 -20.82 6.30
C THR A 108 14.87 -20.53 7.72
N VAL A 109 14.08 -19.47 7.89
CA VAL A 109 13.51 -19.07 9.18
C VAL A 109 12.18 -19.76 9.41
N LYS A 110 12.13 -20.62 10.41
CA LYS A 110 10.95 -21.39 10.84
C LYS A 110 10.59 -21.14 12.31
N ASP A 111 11.52 -20.55 13.04
CA ASP A 111 11.46 -20.31 14.47
C ASP A 111 12.38 -19.15 14.88
N ARG A 112 12.40 -18.88 16.21
CA ARG A 112 13.23 -17.84 16.81
C ARG A 112 14.72 -18.04 16.53
N ALA A 113 15.23 -19.27 16.64
CA ALA A 113 16.65 -19.54 16.44
C ALA A 113 17.10 -19.21 15.03
N GLY A 114 16.33 -19.64 14.02
CA GLY A 114 16.59 -19.31 12.61
C GLY A 114 16.54 -17.80 12.33
N TRP A 115 15.62 -17.08 12.98
CA TRP A 115 15.53 -15.63 12.89
C TRP A 115 16.77 -14.93 13.48
N GLU A 116 17.16 -15.29 14.70
CA GLU A 116 18.28 -14.68 15.42
C GLU A 116 19.62 -14.96 14.74
N GLU A 117 19.78 -16.16 14.14
CA GLU A 117 21.02 -16.57 13.50
C GLU A 117 21.16 -15.99 12.08
N HIS A 118 20.10 -16.05 11.26
CA HIS A 118 20.25 -15.87 9.81
C HIS A 118 19.76 -14.52 9.29
N ILE A 119 18.82 -13.85 9.97
CA ILE A 119 18.16 -12.65 9.42
C ILE A 119 18.40 -11.40 10.25
N LYS A 120 18.08 -11.43 11.54
CA LYS A 120 18.16 -10.27 12.42
C LYS A 120 19.52 -9.53 12.38
N PRO A 121 20.69 -10.22 12.30
CA PRO A 121 21.99 -9.54 12.27
C PRO A 121 22.18 -8.60 11.07
N HIS A 122 21.48 -8.84 9.96
CA HIS A 122 21.54 -8.02 8.75
C HIS A 122 20.67 -6.76 8.82
N LEU A 123 19.72 -6.69 9.76
CA LEU A 123 18.70 -5.64 9.84
C LEU A 123 18.99 -4.57 10.91
N VAL A 124 19.86 -4.88 11.87
CA VAL A 124 20.09 -4.02 13.04
C VAL A 124 21.13 -2.92 12.85
N LYS A 125 21.61 -2.74 11.62
CA LYS A 125 22.62 -1.74 11.27
C LYS A 125 22.20 -0.94 10.04
N LEU A 126 22.49 0.36 10.06
CA LEU A 126 22.30 1.21 8.91
C LEU A 126 23.22 0.74 7.75
N ASP A 127 22.62 0.52 6.59
CA ASP A 127 23.33 0.30 5.34
C ASP A 127 22.75 1.19 4.24
N ARG A 128 23.46 2.28 3.93
CA ARG A 128 23.04 3.28 2.93
C ARG A 128 22.80 2.69 1.53
N ARG A 129 23.42 1.53 1.19
CA ARG A 129 23.22 0.82 -0.09
C ARG A 129 21.77 0.35 -0.29
N ARG A 130 21.00 0.24 0.80
CA ARG A 130 19.58 -0.10 0.77
C ARG A 130 18.67 1.03 0.29
N ILE A 131 19.19 2.26 0.28
CA ILE A 131 18.42 3.46 -0.04
C ILE A 131 18.76 3.92 -1.45
N ASN A 132 17.76 4.01 -2.32
CA ASN A 132 17.91 4.62 -3.64
C ASN A 132 17.64 6.13 -3.55
N PHE A 133 18.66 6.88 -3.13
CA PHE A 133 18.59 8.34 -2.98
C PHE A 133 18.25 9.05 -4.29
N ASP A 134 18.85 8.61 -5.42
CA ASP A 134 18.63 9.23 -6.71
C ASP A 134 17.18 9.08 -7.19
N ALA A 135 16.60 7.89 -7.00
CA ALA A 135 15.19 7.67 -7.33
C ALA A 135 14.28 8.54 -6.45
N TYR A 136 14.56 8.65 -5.15
CA TYR A 136 13.78 9.50 -4.24
C TYR A 136 13.85 10.96 -4.66
N ARG A 137 15.05 11.48 -4.90
CA ARG A 137 15.30 12.86 -5.34
C ARG A 137 14.56 13.18 -6.64
N LYS A 138 14.65 12.28 -7.62
CA LYS A 138 13.99 12.42 -8.93
C LYS A 138 12.47 12.50 -8.78
N GLU A 139 11.85 11.56 -8.06
CA GLU A 139 10.41 11.50 -7.88
C GLU A 139 9.89 12.68 -7.05
N LYS A 140 10.62 13.10 -6.02
CA LYS A 140 10.31 14.27 -5.21
C LYS A 140 10.36 15.57 -6.04
N ALA A 141 11.43 15.78 -6.80
CA ALA A 141 11.58 16.95 -7.67
C ALA A 141 10.47 17.02 -8.74
N PHE A 142 10.13 15.88 -9.36
CA PHE A 142 9.02 15.78 -10.29
C PHE A 142 7.69 16.17 -9.62
N SER A 143 7.41 15.63 -8.44
CA SER A 143 6.20 15.90 -7.67
C SER A 143 6.08 17.38 -7.30
N GLN A 144 7.18 18.01 -6.89
CA GLN A 144 7.22 19.45 -6.59
C GLN A 144 6.90 20.31 -7.81
N VAL A 145 7.51 20.03 -8.97
CA VAL A 145 7.27 20.77 -10.23
C VAL A 145 5.81 20.63 -10.67
N LYS A 146 5.20 19.47 -10.46
CA LYS A 146 3.81 19.17 -10.83
C LYS A 146 2.78 19.52 -9.75
N GLY A 147 3.22 19.94 -8.58
CA GLY A 147 2.37 20.21 -7.43
C GLY A 147 1.63 18.97 -6.91
N ARG A 148 2.21 17.75 -7.09
CA ARG A 148 1.65 16.47 -6.63
C ARG A 148 1.96 16.23 -5.16
N PHE A 149 1.05 15.54 -4.45
CA PHE A 149 1.31 15.04 -3.10
C PHE A 149 2.31 13.88 -3.19
N PHE A 150 3.48 14.06 -2.62
CA PHE A 150 4.57 13.09 -2.69
C PHE A 150 4.61 12.20 -1.46
N THR A 151 4.59 10.87 -1.64
CA THR A 151 4.73 9.91 -0.55
C THR A 151 6.05 9.14 -0.64
N TRP A 152 6.68 8.91 0.50
CA TRP A 152 7.50 7.72 0.63
C TRP A 152 6.55 6.51 0.70
N SER A 153 6.88 5.46 -0.05
CA SER A 153 6.10 4.22 -0.08
C SER A 153 6.99 3.03 0.24
N GLY A 154 6.50 2.13 1.07
CA GLY A 154 7.23 0.92 1.45
C GLY A 154 6.36 -0.06 2.22
N VAL A 155 6.93 -1.19 2.61
CA VAL A 155 6.25 -2.23 3.39
C VAL A 155 6.37 -1.99 4.89
N ALA A 156 5.34 -2.36 5.65
CA ALA A 156 5.35 -2.37 7.10
C ALA A 156 5.68 -3.79 7.63
N PRO A 157 5.82 -4.00 8.94
CA PRO A 157 6.44 -5.21 9.49
C PRO A 157 5.82 -6.54 9.06
N PHE A 158 4.49 -6.65 8.93
CA PHE A 158 3.85 -7.90 8.52
C PHE A 158 4.31 -8.33 7.11
N GLU A 159 4.29 -7.37 6.18
CA GLU A 159 4.76 -7.58 4.82
C GLU A 159 6.28 -7.72 4.70
N GLN A 160 7.04 -7.25 5.68
CA GLN A 160 8.49 -7.48 5.75
C GLN A 160 8.84 -8.87 6.30
N MET A 161 8.03 -9.40 7.20
CA MET A 161 8.24 -10.75 7.79
C MET A 161 7.82 -11.86 6.83
N HIS A 162 6.77 -11.65 6.05
CA HIS A 162 6.22 -12.65 5.14
C HIS A 162 7.26 -13.21 4.14
N PRO A 163 8.13 -12.41 3.47
CA PRO A 163 9.17 -12.94 2.60
C PRO A 163 10.27 -13.74 3.33
N VAL A 164 10.36 -13.63 4.65
CA VAL A 164 11.43 -14.23 5.46
C VAL A 164 11.04 -15.60 6.02
N CYS A 165 9.80 -15.72 6.52
CA CYS A 165 9.34 -16.96 7.17
C CYS A 165 7.99 -17.49 6.65
N GLY A 166 7.40 -16.82 5.64
CA GLY A 166 6.09 -17.18 5.11
C GLY A 166 4.95 -17.00 6.09
N HIS A 167 3.73 -17.08 5.60
CA HIS A 167 2.54 -16.96 6.46
C HIS A 167 2.43 -18.11 7.47
N GLU A 168 2.79 -19.33 7.09
CA GLU A 168 2.64 -20.51 7.95
C GLU A 168 3.47 -20.37 9.22
N TYR A 169 4.79 -20.23 9.12
CA TYR A 169 5.67 -20.13 10.28
C TYR A 169 5.42 -18.85 11.09
N MET A 170 5.12 -17.73 10.40
CA MET A 170 4.80 -16.47 11.07
C MET A 170 3.53 -16.59 11.91
N LEU A 171 2.42 -17.13 11.36
CA LEU A 171 1.16 -17.26 12.07
C LEU A 171 1.22 -18.32 13.18
N MET A 172 1.97 -19.42 12.96
CA MET A 172 2.27 -20.36 14.03
C MET A 172 3.09 -19.70 15.15
N GLY A 173 4.09 -18.89 14.79
CA GLY A 173 4.89 -18.12 15.75
C GLY A 173 4.04 -17.17 16.59
N MET A 174 3.08 -16.47 15.99
CA MET A 174 2.13 -15.62 16.74
C MET A 174 1.39 -16.37 17.83
N ALA A 175 1.08 -17.65 17.64
CA ALA A 175 0.36 -18.48 18.59
C ALA A 175 1.26 -19.21 19.60
N LEU A 176 2.45 -19.67 19.18
CA LEU A 176 3.30 -20.57 19.96
C LEU A 176 4.51 -19.86 20.60
N ASP A 177 5.00 -18.80 19.97
CA ASP A 177 6.12 -17.97 20.44
C ASP A 177 5.89 -16.49 20.05
N PRO A 178 4.89 -15.82 20.65
CA PRO A 178 4.55 -14.45 20.28
C PRO A 178 5.71 -13.46 20.51
N ASP A 179 6.60 -13.72 21.43
CA ASP A 179 7.76 -12.86 21.70
C ASP A 179 8.78 -12.90 20.56
N TRP A 180 8.93 -14.01 19.84
CA TRP A 180 9.70 -14.07 18.60
C TRP A 180 9.11 -13.15 17.53
N VAL A 181 7.79 -13.23 17.29
CA VAL A 181 7.15 -12.40 16.28
C VAL A 181 7.18 -10.92 16.65
N LYS A 182 6.99 -10.58 17.94
CA LYS A 182 7.16 -9.20 18.46
C LYS A 182 8.58 -8.67 18.19
N ASP A 183 9.59 -9.51 18.38
CA ASP A 183 10.98 -9.14 18.11
C ASP A 183 11.19 -8.86 16.61
N MET A 184 10.63 -9.68 15.72
CA MET A 184 10.65 -9.41 14.27
C MET A 184 9.96 -8.09 13.93
N VAL A 185 8.74 -7.88 14.44
CA VAL A 185 7.95 -6.65 14.21
C VAL A 185 8.72 -5.40 14.62
N MET A 186 9.32 -5.41 15.82
CA MET A 186 10.09 -4.27 16.32
C MET A 186 11.40 -4.07 15.57
N THR A 187 12.09 -5.16 15.21
CA THR A 187 13.32 -5.09 14.41
C THR A 187 13.05 -4.45 13.04
N TYR A 188 11.99 -4.84 12.35
CA TYR A 188 11.62 -4.23 11.06
C TYR A 188 11.12 -2.79 11.18
N ALA A 189 10.42 -2.45 12.25
CA ALA A 189 10.03 -1.07 12.51
C ALA A 189 11.27 -0.16 12.69
N GLU A 190 12.21 -0.56 13.53
CA GLU A 190 13.45 0.20 13.75
C GLU A 190 14.37 0.19 12.50
N PHE A 191 14.44 -0.91 11.77
CA PHE A 191 15.13 -0.99 10.50
C PHE A 191 14.61 0.07 9.51
N THR A 192 13.29 0.17 9.36
CA THR A 192 12.66 1.14 8.46
C THR A 192 12.95 2.57 8.93
N ILE A 193 12.77 2.87 10.21
CA ILE A 193 13.01 4.20 10.79
C ILE A 193 14.45 4.64 10.58
N MET A 194 15.42 3.79 10.95
CA MET A 194 16.85 4.07 10.83
C MET A 194 17.25 4.49 9.40
N HIS A 195 16.73 3.81 8.38
CA HIS A 195 17.01 4.13 6.98
C HIS A 195 16.24 5.37 6.50
N LEU A 196 15.03 5.61 7.02
CA LEU A 196 14.27 6.82 6.68
C LEU A 196 14.81 8.07 7.35
N GLU A 197 15.35 7.99 8.56
CA GLU A 197 16.07 9.10 9.19
C GLU A 197 17.24 9.54 8.33
N GLU A 198 18.03 8.59 7.82
CA GLU A 198 19.13 8.86 6.90
C GLU A 198 18.65 9.47 5.58
N LEU A 199 17.63 8.87 4.95
CA LEU A 199 17.07 9.38 3.70
C LEU A 199 16.53 10.80 3.85
N PHE A 200 15.76 11.06 4.90
CA PHE A 200 15.10 12.35 5.09
C PHE A 200 16.05 13.44 5.58
N ALA A 201 17.13 13.08 6.26
CA ALA A 201 18.20 14.01 6.62
C ALA A 201 18.93 14.54 5.37
N GLU A 202 19.14 13.69 4.37
CA GLU A 202 19.85 14.08 3.13
C GLU A 202 18.92 14.72 2.10
N GLU A 203 17.75 14.11 1.83
CA GLU A 203 16.86 14.51 0.73
C GLU A 203 15.64 15.32 1.20
N GLY A 204 15.45 15.47 2.52
CA GLY A 204 14.26 16.06 3.10
C GLY A 204 13.03 15.16 3.02
N ARG A 205 12.05 15.44 3.89
CA ARG A 205 10.84 14.64 4.07
C ARG A 205 9.90 14.68 2.86
N PRO A 206 9.02 13.65 2.69
CA PRO A 206 7.88 13.68 1.77
C PRO A 206 6.70 14.49 2.33
N ASP A 207 5.55 14.47 1.64
CA ASP A 207 4.30 15.05 2.15
C ASP A 207 3.49 14.05 3.01
N GLY A 208 3.72 12.75 2.83
CA GLY A 208 3.09 11.68 3.61
C GLY A 208 3.83 10.35 3.48
N MET A 209 3.42 9.35 4.27
CA MET A 209 3.96 7.99 4.23
C MET A 209 2.87 6.99 3.86
N PHE A 210 3.19 6.09 2.94
CA PHE A 210 2.30 5.05 2.44
C PHE A 210 2.90 3.68 2.75
N PHE A 211 2.24 2.94 3.65
CA PHE A 211 2.67 1.62 4.09
C PHE A 211 1.80 0.53 3.49
N TYR A 212 2.42 -0.46 2.86
CA TYR A 212 1.77 -1.71 2.44
C TYR A 212 1.86 -2.74 3.57
N GLU A 213 0.69 -3.32 3.93
CA GLU A 213 0.57 -4.18 5.12
C GLU A 213 -0.62 -5.15 4.97
N ASP A 214 -0.47 -6.17 4.14
CA ASP A 214 -1.56 -7.08 3.76
C ASP A 214 -1.90 -8.09 4.87
N MET A 215 -2.68 -7.66 5.85
CA MET A 215 -3.09 -8.46 7.02
C MET A 215 -4.43 -9.18 6.85
N GLY A 216 -5.05 -9.09 5.66
CA GLY A 216 -6.37 -9.66 5.40
C GLY A 216 -6.35 -10.89 4.50
N PHE A 217 -7.33 -11.76 4.71
CA PHE A 217 -7.67 -12.86 3.84
C PHE A 217 -9.13 -12.72 3.40
N LYS A 218 -9.65 -13.62 2.57
CA LYS A 218 -11.04 -13.61 2.15
C LYS A 218 -11.97 -13.81 3.35
N GLY A 219 -12.73 -12.77 3.72
CA GLY A 219 -13.74 -12.79 4.78
C GLY A 219 -13.21 -12.77 6.21
N LYS A 220 -11.91 -12.74 6.45
CA LYS A 220 -11.29 -12.65 7.78
C LYS A 220 -9.86 -12.11 7.74
N PRO A 221 -9.36 -11.48 8.81
CA PRO A 221 -7.95 -11.15 8.93
C PRO A 221 -7.11 -12.40 9.24
N PHE A 222 -5.79 -12.30 9.05
CA PHE A 222 -4.84 -13.38 9.39
C PHE A 222 -4.70 -13.60 10.90
N MET A 223 -5.04 -12.61 11.72
CA MET A 223 -4.93 -12.67 13.17
C MET A 223 -6.17 -12.06 13.84
N SER A 224 -6.40 -12.40 15.13
CA SER A 224 -7.45 -11.75 15.92
C SER A 224 -7.09 -10.29 16.26
N PRO A 225 -8.08 -9.43 16.58
CA PRO A 225 -7.81 -8.09 17.07
C PRO A 225 -6.92 -8.05 18.33
N GLU A 226 -7.02 -9.04 19.19
CA GLU A 226 -6.21 -9.20 20.40
C GLU A 226 -4.74 -9.48 20.03
N MET A 227 -4.51 -10.47 19.16
CA MET A 227 -3.17 -10.79 18.65
C MET A 227 -2.54 -9.59 17.92
N TYR A 228 -3.36 -8.87 17.12
CA TYR A 228 -2.89 -7.64 16.47
C TYR A 228 -2.40 -6.63 17.50
N ARG A 229 -3.20 -6.32 18.54
CA ARG A 229 -2.83 -5.35 19.57
C ARG A 229 -1.59 -5.76 20.35
N GLU A 230 -1.48 -7.04 20.63
CA GLU A 230 -0.35 -7.57 21.41
C GLU A 230 0.95 -7.65 20.61
N ILE A 231 0.89 -8.08 19.34
CA ILE A 231 2.05 -8.48 18.54
C ILE A 231 2.42 -7.41 17.51
N MET A 232 1.46 -6.97 16.68
CA MET A 232 1.73 -6.11 15.53
C MET A 232 1.68 -4.61 15.86
N GLN A 233 0.66 -4.21 16.65
CA GLN A 233 0.39 -2.81 16.94
C GLN A 233 1.58 -2.04 17.54
N PRO A 234 2.45 -2.60 18.39
CA PRO A 234 3.64 -1.89 18.90
C PRO A 234 4.57 -1.39 17.80
N GLY A 235 4.85 -2.21 16.78
CA GLY A 235 5.69 -1.81 15.65
C GLY A 235 5.00 -0.79 14.75
N HIS A 236 3.69 -0.97 14.47
CA HIS A 236 2.92 0.02 13.72
C HIS A 236 2.90 1.36 14.45
N ARG A 237 2.64 1.37 15.74
CA ARG A 237 2.68 2.60 16.57
C ARG A 237 4.02 3.29 16.46
N ARG A 238 5.11 2.54 16.59
CA ARG A 238 6.47 3.08 16.49
C ARG A 238 6.74 3.75 15.13
N LEU A 239 6.30 3.11 14.01
CA LEU A 239 6.42 3.67 12.65
C LEU A 239 5.53 4.90 12.45
N PHE A 240 4.28 4.84 12.93
CA PHE A 240 3.32 5.93 12.71
C PHE A 240 3.63 7.15 13.58
N GLU A 241 4.11 6.94 14.83
CA GLU A 241 4.63 8.01 15.68
C GLU A 241 5.87 8.69 15.07
N PHE A 242 6.77 7.91 14.45
CA PHE A 242 7.88 8.47 13.69
C PHE A 242 7.39 9.38 12.55
N ALA A 243 6.43 8.94 11.74
CA ALA A 243 5.84 9.76 10.69
C ALA A 243 5.19 11.03 11.25
N HIS A 244 4.39 10.89 12.30
CA HIS A 244 3.69 12.01 12.94
C HIS A 244 4.64 13.00 13.60
N SER A 245 5.78 12.55 14.15
CA SER A 245 6.81 13.44 14.73
C SER A 245 7.38 14.43 13.70
N MET A 246 7.30 14.07 12.42
CA MET A 246 7.68 14.92 11.29
C MET A 246 6.51 15.65 10.65
N GLY A 247 5.29 15.54 11.21
CA GLY A 247 4.08 16.13 10.68
C GLY A 247 3.54 15.44 9.41
N LEU A 248 3.96 14.18 9.14
CA LEU A 248 3.52 13.40 8.00
C LEU A 248 2.26 12.62 8.31
N LYS A 249 1.37 12.48 7.31
CA LYS A 249 0.20 11.63 7.39
C LYS A 249 0.53 10.19 6.99
N VAL A 250 -0.15 9.24 7.64
CA VAL A 250 0.04 7.81 7.48
C VAL A 250 -1.12 7.19 6.71
N ILE A 251 -0.83 6.68 5.51
CA ILE A 251 -1.74 5.90 4.70
C ILE A 251 -1.33 4.43 4.84
N VAL A 252 -2.27 3.55 5.20
CA VAL A 252 -2.04 2.12 5.30
C VAL A 252 -2.85 1.40 4.24
N HIS A 253 -2.15 0.70 3.34
CA HIS A 253 -2.73 -0.27 2.43
C HIS A 253 -2.84 -1.62 3.12
N SER A 254 -4.00 -2.25 3.01
CA SER A 254 -4.16 -3.64 3.39
C SER A 254 -5.20 -4.30 2.50
N CYS A 255 -4.78 -5.30 1.74
CA CYS A 255 -5.68 -6.18 0.99
C CYS A 255 -6.44 -7.13 1.92
N GLY A 256 -7.46 -7.77 1.40
CA GLY A 256 -8.29 -8.71 2.13
C GLY A 256 -9.28 -8.05 3.10
N TYR A 257 -9.84 -8.86 3.99
CA TYR A 257 -10.82 -8.41 4.99
C TYR A 257 -10.11 -8.05 6.29
N VAL A 258 -9.95 -6.77 6.56
CA VAL A 258 -9.23 -6.25 7.74
C VAL A 258 -10.10 -5.42 8.68
N GLU A 259 -11.41 -5.33 8.46
CA GLU A 259 -12.31 -4.48 9.26
C GLU A 259 -12.18 -4.69 10.78
N PRO A 260 -12.01 -5.94 11.32
CA PRO A 260 -11.80 -6.15 12.74
C PRO A 260 -10.51 -5.52 13.30
N LEU A 261 -9.51 -5.30 12.45
CA LEU A 261 -8.21 -4.71 12.84
C LEU A 261 -8.21 -3.18 12.78
N VAL A 262 -9.16 -2.56 12.07
CA VAL A 262 -9.22 -1.10 11.86
C VAL A 262 -9.20 -0.31 13.18
N PRO A 263 -9.93 -0.67 14.25
CA PRO A 263 -9.81 0.04 15.52
C PRO A 263 -8.37 0.09 16.06
N GLY A 264 -7.66 -1.04 16.01
CA GLY A 264 -6.29 -1.12 16.46
C GLY A 264 -5.31 -0.34 15.58
N LEU A 265 -5.52 -0.31 14.26
CA LEU A 265 -4.73 0.51 13.31
C LEU A 265 -4.92 2.01 13.59
N ILE A 266 -6.15 2.44 13.88
CA ILE A 266 -6.45 3.82 14.27
C ILE A 266 -5.76 4.18 15.61
N GLU A 267 -5.80 3.27 16.59
CA GLU A 267 -5.11 3.42 17.88
C GLU A 267 -3.58 3.49 17.73
N ALA A 268 -3.03 2.81 16.71
CA ALA A 268 -1.61 2.91 16.36
C ALA A 268 -1.22 4.23 15.68
N GLY A 269 -2.19 4.95 15.10
CA GLY A 269 -1.96 6.25 14.45
C GLY A 269 -2.20 6.28 12.94
N MET A 270 -2.91 5.30 12.35
CA MET A 270 -3.31 5.34 10.94
C MET A 270 -4.24 6.54 10.67
N ASP A 271 -3.91 7.37 9.68
CA ASP A 271 -4.74 8.51 9.24
C ASP A 271 -5.69 8.15 8.09
N CYS A 272 -5.31 7.18 7.25
CA CYS A 272 -6.08 6.79 6.07
C CYS A 272 -5.95 5.29 5.79
N LEU A 273 -7.08 4.63 5.55
CA LEU A 273 -7.13 3.23 5.11
C LEU A 273 -7.27 3.15 3.59
N GLN A 274 -6.46 2.34 2.97
CA GLN A 274 -6.48 1.92 1.57
C GLN A 274 -6.32 0.38 1.54
N ALA A 275 -6.90 -0.43 0.72
CA ALA A 275 -7.69 -0.30 -0.47
C ALA A 275 -9.19 -0.60 -0.24
N MET A 276 -9.52 -1.33 0.84
CA MET A 276 -10.88 -1.78 1.22
C MET A 276 -11.47 -2.74 0.19
N GLU A 277 -10.84 -3.90 0.05
CA GLU A 277 -11.16 -4.92 -0.96
C GLU A 277 -12.60 -5.43 -0.83
N VAL A 278 -13.48 -5.00 -1.75
CA VAL A 278 -14.92 -5.33 -1.76
C VAL A 278 -15.15 -6.83 -1.91
N LYS A 279 -14.37 -7.48 -2.76
CA LYS A 279 -14.43 -8.94 -3.00
C LYS A 279 -14.11 -9.74 -1.74
N ALA A 280 -13.26 -9.21 -0.86
CA ALA A 280 -12.92 -9.84 0.40
C ALA A 280 -13.97 -9.61 1.52
N GLY A 281 -14.94 -8.69 1.30
CA GLY A 281 -16.00 -8.38 2.25
C GLY A 281 -15.89 -7.01 2.92
N MET A 282 -14.92 -6.18 2.51
CA MET A 282 -14.85 -4.80 2.98
C MET A 282 -16.00 -3.97 2.41
N ASP A 283 -16.52 -3.04 3.19
CA ASP A 283 -17.63 -2.16 2.81
C ASP A 283 -17.33 -0.72 3.22
N LEU A 284 -17.08 0.13 2.22
CA LEU A 284 -16.73 1.53 2.44
C LEU A 284 -17.84 2.32 3.15
N VAL A 285 -19.11 2.02 2.87
CA VAL A 285 -20.25 2.71 3.52
C VAL A 285 -20.23 2.42 5.01
N ARG A 286 -20.17 1.12 5.38
CA ARG A 286 -20.10 0.68 6.78
C ARG A 286 -18.85 1.20 7.49
N LEU A 287 -17.69 1.23 6.82
CA LEU A 287 -16.47 1.78 7.37
C LEU A 287 -16.56 3.29 7.60
N ALA A 288 -17.16 4.02 6.66
CA ALA A 288 -17.39 5.45 6.80
C ALA A 288 -18.33 5.75 7.98
N GLU A 289 -19.41 4.98 8.14
CA GLU A 289 -20.31 5.10 9.29
C GLU A 289 -19.61 4.92 10.63
N ARG A 290 -18.70 3.95 10.71
CA ARG A 290 -18.02 3.57 11.95
C ARG A 290 -16.79 4.41 12.28
N PHE A 291 -16.06 4.85 11.27
CA PHE A 291 -14.70 5.41 11.45
C PHE A 291 -14.45 6.71 10.67
N GLY A 292 -15.41 7.19 9.86
CA GLY A 292 -15.21 8.34 8.98
C GLY A 292 -15.01 9.69 9.69
N ASP A 293 -15.28 9.76 10.99
CA ASP A 293 -14.93 10.89 11.86
C ASP A 293 -13.48 10.82 12.37
N ARG A 294 -12.83 9.67 12.25
CA ARG A 294 -11.48 9.39 12.78
C ARG A 294 -10.41 9.30 11.70
N ILE A 295 -10.70 8.65 10.57
CA ILE A 295 -9.77 8.42 9.47
C ILE A 295 -10.35 8.81 8.11
N ALA A 296 -9.48 9.02 7.13
CA ALA A 296 -9.82 9.12 5.72
C ALA A 296 -9.85 7.73 5.07
N PHE A 297 -10.42 7.67 3.86
CA PHE A 297 -10.49 6.46 3.05
C PHE A 297 -9.91 6.70 1.66
N PHE A 298 -9.24 5.69 1.12
CA PHE A 298 -8.62 5.73 -0.18
C PHE A 298 -8.99 4.46 -0.96
N GLY A 299 -9.90 4.55 -1.93
CA GLY A 299 -10.37 3.41 -2.71
C GLY A 299 -11.75 2.90 -2.33
N GLY A 300 -11.91 1.58 -2.33
CA GLY A 300 -13.17 0.91 -1.96
C GLY A 300 -14.22 0.86 -3.07
N ILE A 301 -13.91 1.28 -4.30
CA ILE A 301 -14.79 1.07 -5.47
C ILE A 301 -14.44 -0.27 -6.11
N ASP A 302 -15.42 -1.14 -6.26
CA ASP A 302 -15.24 -2.51 -6.75
C ASP A 302 -14.61 -2.54 -8.16
N VAL A 303 -13.35 -2.94 -8.24
CA VAL A 303 -12.60 -3.03 -9.49
C VAL A 303 -13.24 -4.01 -10.51
N ARG A 304 -14.04 -4.98 -10.04
CA ARG A 304 -14.74 -5.91 -10.91
C ARG A 304 -15.78 -5.20 -11.79
N ALA A 305 -16.36 -4.09 -11.32
CA ALA A 305 -17.27 -3.28 -12.13
C ALA A 305 -16.52 -2.62 -13.31
N LEU A 306 -15.27 -2.17 -13.07
CA LEU A 306 -14.41 -1.63 -14.12
C LEU A 306 -13.94 -2.75 -15.07
N ALA A 307 -13.51 -3.89 -14.53
CA ALA A 307 -13.06 -5.04 -15.32
C ALA A 307 -14.17 -5.63 -16.21
N ALA A 308 -15.43 -5.51 -15.77
CA ALA A 308 -16.61 -5.88 -16.58
C ALA A 308 -16.99 -4.80 -17.61
N ASN A 309 -16.38 -3.62 -17.57
CA ASN A 309 -16.73 -2.44 -18.37
C ASN A 309 -18.22 -2.05 -18.23
N ASP A 310 -18.84 -2.32 -17.08
CA ASP A 310 -20.25 -2.07 -16.80
C ASP A 310 -20.45 -0.67 -16.19
N ARG A 311 -20.71 0.33 -17.04
CA ARG A 311 -20.93 1.72 -16.61
C ARG A 311 -22.07 1.88 -15.61
N ALA A 312 -23.13 1.07 -15.70
CA ALA A 312 -24.24 1.13 -14.77
C ALA A 312 -23.86 0.59 -13.39
N TRP A 313 -23.04 -0.47 -13.33
CA TRP A 313 -22.50 -0.97 -12.07
C TRP A 313 -21.52 0.06 -11.46
N ILE A 314 -20.59 0.61 -12.25
CA ILE A 314 -19.66 1.65 -11.79
C ILE A 314 -20.42 2.84 -11.20
N GLU A 315 -21.46 3.34 -11.89
CA GLU A 315 -22.25 4.47 -11.40
C GLU A 315 -23.00 4.13 -10.10
N ARG A 316 -23.54 2.93 -9.95
CA ARG A 316 -24.16 2.47 -8.67
C ARG A 316 -23.14 2.47 -7.53
N GLU A 317 -21.93 1.94 -7.74
CA GLU A 317 -20.83 1.95 -6.77
C GLU A 317 -20.49 3.37 -6.32
N LEU A 318 -20.26 4.26 -7.29
CA LEU A 318 -19.90 5.66 -7.02
C LEU A 318 -21.01 6.41 -6.27
N ARG A 319 -22.29 6.26 -6.69
CA ARG A 319 -23.45 6.93 -6.05
C ARG A 319 -23.72 6.42 -4.64
N ALA A 320 -23.44 5.16 -4.35
CA ALA A 320 -23.59 4.62 -3.01
C ALA A 320 -22.47 5.07 -2.06
N LYS A 321 -21.22 5.09 -2.54
CA LYS A 321 -20.04 5.19 -1.69
C LYS A 321 -19.52 6.62 -1.51
N ILE A 322 -19.47 7.43 -2.57
CA ILE A 322 -18.95 8.80 -2.48
C ILE A 322 -19.77 9.65 -1.52
N PRO A 323 -21.12 9.73 -1.61
CA PRO A 323 -21.90 10.50 -0.66
C PRO A 323 -21.82 9.99 0.78
N ALA A 324 -21.68 8.68 0.98
CA ALA A 324 -21.55 8.09 2.32
C ALA A 324 -20.30 8.58 3.06
N VAL A 325 -19.23 8.89 2.33
CA VAL A 325 -18.00 9.43 2.93
C VAL A 325 -18.03 10.98 2.94
N LEU A 326 -18.27 11.62 1.80
CA LEU A 326 -18.16 13.07 1.68
C LEU A 326 -19.30 13.83 2.37
N GLY A 327 -20.49 13.22 2.52
CA GLY A 327 -21.63 13.82 3.22
C GLY A 327 -21.50 13.90 4.75
N ARG A 328 -20.38 13.47 5.31
CA ARG A 328 -20.12 13.51 6.76
C ARG A 328 -19.74 14.91 7.23
N PRO A 329 -19.95 15.22 8.54
CA PRO A 329 -19.53 16.51 9.10
C PRO A 329 -18.04 16.80 8.82
N GLY A 330 -17.76 18.01 8.36
CA GLY A 330 -16.40 18.42 7.95
C GLY A 330 -16.06 18.14 6.48
N GLY A 331 -16.90 17.39 5.75
CA GLY A 331 -16.71 17.09 4.32
C GLY A 331 -16.06 15.74 4.03
N GLY A 332 -15.86 14.93 5.09
CA GLY A 332 -15.28 13.58 4.97
C GLY A 332 -13.88 13.57 4.36
N GLY A 333 -13.20 12.45 4.47
CA GLY A 333 -11.86 12.27 3.91
C GLY A 333 -11.89 11.15 2.86
N TYR A 334 -11.84 11.51 1.56
CA TYR A 334 -11.90 10.48 0.52
C TYR A 334 -10.97 10.78 -0.66
N ILE A 335 -10.25 9.75 -1.09
CA ILE A 335 -9.44 9.73 -2.31
C ILE A 335 -10.05 8.68 -3.24
N LEU A 336 -10.49 9.11 -4.42
CA LEU A 336 -11.11 8.23 -5.41
C LEU A 336 -10.09 7.27 -6.00
N HIS A 337 -10.34 5.99 -5.82
CA HIS A 337 -9.57 4.87 -6.36
C HIS A 337 -10.45 3.62 -6.34
N THR A 338 -10.08 2.61 -7.09
CA THR A 338 -10.66 1.27 -6.99
C THR A 338 -10.18 0.56 -5.71
N ASP A 339 -10.78 -0.55 -5.37
CA ASP A 339 -10.38 -1.40 -4.22
C ASP A 339 -9.16 -2.28 -4.53
N HIS A 340 -8.70 -2.26 -5.78
CA HIS A 340 -7.52 -3.01 -6.25
C HIS A 340 -6.96 -2.36 -7.51
N SER A 341 -5.77 -2.77 -7.96
CA SER A 341 -5.17 -2.33 -9.23
C SER A 341 -6.05 -2.70 -10.43
N GLU A 342 -6.13 -1.83 -11.42
CA GLU A 342 -6.98 -2.01 -12.60
C GLU A 342 -6.35 -3.04 -13.56
N PRO A 343 -7.00 -4.22 -13.77
CA PRO A 343 -6.45 -5.31 -14.58
C PRO A 343 -6.62 -5.06 -16.10
N PRO A 344 -5.97 -5.89 -16.97
CA PRO A 344 -5.99 -5.73 -18.41
C PRO A 344 -7.37 -5.74 -19.09
N GLN A 345 -8.42 -6.17 -18.39
CA GLN A 345 -9.80 -6.15 -18.90
C GLN A 345 -10.42 -4.76 -18.90
N VAL A 346 -9.88 -3.82 -18.14
CA VAL A 346 -10.44 -2.46 -18.04
C VAL A 346 -10.14 -1.67 -19.31
N ASP A 347 -11.18 -1.28 -20.04
CA ASP A 347 -11.06 -0.43 -21.23
C ASP A 347 -10.66 0.99 -20.85
N TYR A 348 -9.95 1.67 -21.74
CA TYR A 348 -9.53 3.06 -21.52
C TYR A 348 -10.73 3.99 -21.27
N GLU A 349 -11.79 3.87 -22.07
CA GLU A 349 -13.02 4.67 -21.94
C GLU A 349 -13.77 4.38 -20.65
N THR A 350 -13.64 3.17 -20.11
CA THR A 350 -14.19 2.80 -18.80
C THR A 350 -13.44 3.53 -17.68
N MET A 351 -12.11 3.62 -17.80
CA MET A 351 -11.30 4.36 -16.81
C MET A 351 -11.61 5.86 -16.86
N VAL A 352 -11.72 6.45 -18.05
CA VAL A 352 -12.14 7.84 -18.21
C VAL A 352 -13.52 8.08 -17.60
N PHE A 353 -14.51 7.23 -17.93
CA PHE A 353 -15.87 7.31 -17.35
C PHE A 353 -15.86 7.25 -15.82
N PHE A 354 -15.10 6.32 -15.24
CA PHE A 354 -14.98 6.16 -13.79
C PHE A 354 -14.51 7.46 -13.12
N LEU A 355 -13.44 8.06 -13.65
CA LEU A 355 -12.86 9.29 -13.08
C LEU A 355 -13.79 10.50 -13.26
N GLU A 356 -14.40 10.66 -14.43
CA GLU A 356 -15.31 11.78 -14.72
C GLU A 356 -16.58 11.68 -13.88
N LYS A 357 -17.20 10.50 -13.82
CA LYS A 357 -18.42 10.27 -13.05
C LYS A 357 -18.16 10.39 -11.54
N GLY A 358 -17.00 9.92 -11.06
CA GLY A 358 -16.62 10.10 -9.68
C GLY A 358 -16.47 11.56 -9.28
N ARG A 359 -15.85 12.40 -10.14
CA ARG A 359 -15.74 13.86 -9.93
C ARG A 359 -17.11 14.54 -9.96
N GLU A 360 -17.97 14.16 -10.91
CA GLU A 360 -19.35 14.70 -11.03
C GLU A 360 -20.16 14.44 -9.76
N ILE A 361 -20.17 13.20 -9.28
CA ILE A 361 -20.92 12.81 -8.08
C ILE A 361 -20.35 13.52 -6.85
N ALA A 362 -19.02 13.55 -6.70
CA ALA A 362 -18.39 14.25 -5.58
C ALA A 362 -18.74 15.74 -5.54
N ALA A 363 -18.77 16.41 -6.68
CA ALA A 363 -19.15 17.81 -6.79
C ALA A 363 -20.62 18.07 -6.38
N SER A 364 -21.50 17.09 -6.52
CA SER A 364 -22.92 17.22 -6.12
C SER A 364 -23.16 17.06 -4.61
N VAL A 365 -22.18 16.55 -3.87
CA VAL A 365 -22.25 16.33 -2.41
C VAL A 365 -21.62 17.51 -1.63
N SER A 366 -20.81 18.32 -2.27
CA SER A 366 -19.97 19.38 -1.68
C SER A 366 -20.74 20.64 -1.30
#